data_4995f37bd925dbf569934400e0a4d7d7
#
_entry.id   4995f37bd925dbf569934400e0a4d7d7
#
_cell.length_a   1.000
_cell.length_b   1.000
_cell.length_c   1.000
_cell.angle_alpha   90.00
_cell.angle_beta   90.00
_cell.angle_gamma   90.00
#
_symmetry.space_group_name_H-M   'P 1'
#
loop_
_entity.id
_entity.type
_entity.pdbx_description
1 polymer ?
#
loop_
_entity_poly.entity_id
_entity_poly.type
_entity_poly.pdbx_seq_one_letter_code
_entity_poly.pdbx_strand_id
1 'polypeptide(L)'
;QSDCFFGPNVINMCRMADIVFMALHGENGENGKIQAAFDLFGIKYTGSDYLSSAIAMSKNMAKQFFIANGIPTPKGIAMTKADRTDDVTKLGLKLPCIVKPCCGGSSIGVTIVRDAAEFKAALDEAFKWENELVIEEFVQGREFSVGVLEGKALPIIEIAPKQGFYDYKNKYKAG
;
A
#
# COMPACT_ATOMS: atom_id res chain seq x y z
N GLN A 1 20.60 -2.59 17.47
CA GLN A 1 19.91 -2.44 16.17
C GLN A 1 20.68 -1.41 15.36
N SER A 2 20.97 -1.70 14.10
CA SER A 2 21.62 -0.73 13.19
C SER A 2 20.56 0.28 12.74
N ASP A 3 20.88 1.57 12.74
CA ASP A 3 20.04 2.62 12.16
C ASP A 3 20.00 2.54 10.63
N CYS A 4 20.80 1.66 10.04
CA CYS A 4 20.89 1.43 8.60
C CYS A 4 20.12 0.18 8.20
N PHE A 5 19.30 0.29 7.14
CA PHE A 5 18.53 -0.83 6.60
C PHE A 5 19.43 -1.98 6.14
N PHE A 6 20.55 -1.66 5.52
CA PHE A 6 21.52 -2.65 5.09
C PHE A 6 22.51 -2.98 6.21
N GLY A 7 22.71 -4.26 6.48
CA GLY A 7 23.87 -4.72 7.27
C GLY A 7 25.19 -4.43 6.55
N PRO A 8 26.32 -4.46 7.26
CA PRO A 8 27.61 -3.95 6.77
C PRO A 8 28.12 -4.59 5.47
N ASN A 9 27.74 -5.83 5.16
CA ASN A 9 28.23 -6.56 3.99
C ASN A 9 27.18 -6.78 2.90
N VAL A 10 25.92 -6.41 3.12
CA VAL A 10 24.81 -6.76 2.21
C VAL A 10 25.04 -6.22 0.80
N ILE A 11 25.37 -4.95 0.67
CA ILE A 11 25.62 -4.33 -0.65
C ILE A 11 26.79 -4.99 -1.38
N ASN A 12 27.89 -5.29 -0.65
CA ASN A 12 29.04 -5.95 -1.25
C ASN A 12 28.69 -7.35 -1.75
N MET A 13 27.95 -8.12 -0.97
CA MET A 13 27.47 -9.44 -1.38
C MET A 13 26.55 -9.36 -2.60
N CYS A 14 25.62 -8.42 -2.61
CA CYS A 14 24.73 -8.22 -3.75
C CYS A 14 25.49 -7.83 -5.03
N ARG A 15 26.56 -7.04 -4.92
CA ARG A 15 27.43 -6.68 -6.06
C ARG A 15 28.22 -7.84 -6.63
N MET A 16 28.45 -8.90 -5.85
CA MET A 16 29.16 -10.12 -6.29
C MET A 16 28.21 -11.13 -6.96
N ALA A 17 26.89 -10.95 -6.84
CA ALA A 17 25.92 -11.83 -7.45
C ALA A 17 25.60 -11.41 -8.89
N ASP A 18 25.27 -12.36 -9.75
CA ASP A 18 24.79 -12.08 -11.12
C ASP A 18 23.44 -11.39 -11.12
N ILE A 19 22.58 -11.72 -10.14
CA ILE A 19 21.27 -11.13 -9.91
C ILE A 19 20.85 -11.35 -8.45
N VAL A 20 20.14 -10.39 -7.89
CA VAL A 20 19.57 -10.46 -6.54
C VAL A 20 18.10 -10.82 -6.63
N PHE A 21 17.70 -11.94 -6.03
CA PHE A 21 16.29 -12.28 -5.88
C PHE A 21 15.66 -11.49 -4.73
N MET A 22 14.70 -10.61 -5.07
CA MET A 22 14.03 -9.73 -4.12
C MET A 22 12.82 -10.46 -3.53
N ALA A 23 12.91 -10.89 -2.27
CA ALA A 23 11.83 -11.53 -1.51
C ALA A 23 11.46 -10.71 -0.25
N LEU A 24 11.59 -9.38 -0.33
CA LEU A 24 11.24 -8.46 0.75
C LEU A 24 9.79 -8.01 0.65
N HIS A 25 9.20 -7.68 1.78
CA HIS A 25 7.83 -7.22 1.89
C HIS A 25 7.74 -5.89 2.64
N GLY A 26 6.73 -5.10 2.29
CA GLY A 26 6.43 -3.84 2.96
C GLY A 26 7.42 -2.72 2.67
N GLU A 27 7.50 -1.76 3.59
CA GLU A 27 8.38 -0.61 3.47
C GLU A 27 9.84 -1.03 3.27
N ASN A 28 10.56 -0.23 2.49
CA ASN A 28 11.92 -0.44 1.98
C ASN A 28 12.06 -1.57 0.95
N GLY A 29 11.28 -2.64 1.01
CA GLY A 29 11.31 -3.74 0.04
C GLY A 29 10.43 -3.48 -1.20
N GLU A 30 9.27 -2.83 -1.02
CA GLU A 30 8.26 -2.68 -2.06
C GLU A 30 8.01 -1.22 -2.46
N ASN A 31 8.62 -0.23 -1.79
CA ASN A 31 8.37 1.19 -2.03
C ASN A 31 9.42 1.90 -2.91
N GLY A 32 10.26 1.15 -3.62
CA GLY A 32 11.27 1.70 -4.52
C GLY A 32 12.59 2.08 -3.87
N LYS A 33 12.70 2.15 -2.55
CA LYS A 33 13.93 2.60 -1.87
C LYS A 33 15.12 1.68 -2.12
N ILE A 34 14.93 0.36 -1.94
CA ILE A 34 16.00 -0.62 -2.18
C ILE A 34 16.31 -0.72 -3.66
N GLN A 35 15.31 -0.65 -4.53
CA GLN A 35 15.47 -0.67 -5.97
C GLN A 35 16.34 0.51 -6.43
N ALA A 36 16.05 1.73 -5.97
CA ALA A 36 16.86 2.91 -6.27
C ALA A 36 18.31 2.77 -5.76
N ALA A 37 18.50 2.20 -4.56
CA ALA A 37 19.84 1.94 -4.06
C ALA A 37 20.58 0.93 -4.94
N PHE A 38 19.94 -0.15 -5.37
CA PHE A 38 20.54 -1.14 -6.24
C PHE A 38 20.87 -0.58 -7.61
N ASP A 39 20.01 0.26 -8.19
CA ASP A 39 20.28 0.97 -9.45
C ASP A 39 21.54 1.82 -9.36
N LEU A 40 21.71 2.59 -8.27
CA LEU A 40 22.90 3.41 -8.03
C LEU A 40 24.19 2.60 -7.90
N PHE A 41 24.11 1.38 -7.37
CA PHE A 41 25.25 0.48 -7.25
C PHE A 41 25.44 -0.45 -8.46
N GLY A 42 24.61 -0.37 -9.49
CA GLY A 42 24.64 -1.24 -10.67
C GLY A 42 24.32 -2.72 -10.33
N ILE A 43 23.55 -2.96 -9.29
CA ILE A 43 23.12 -4.30 -8.84
C ILE A 43 21.86 -4.69 -9.61
N LYS A 44 21.89 -5.83 -10.30
CA LYS A 44 20.70 -6.40 -10.94
C LYS A 44 19.80 -7.09 -9.91
N TYR A 45 18.50 -6.90 -10.01
CA TYR A 45 17.52 -7.49 -9.10
C TYR A 45 16.24 -7.92 -9.84
N THR A 46 15.45 -8.79 -9.21
CA THR A 46 14.13 -9.20 -9.70
C THR A 46 13.05 -8.24 -9.23
N GLY A 47 12.00 -8.05 -10.03
CA GLY A 47 10.84 -7.23 -9.70
C GLY A 47 10.78 -5.92 -10.47
N SER A 48 9.88 -5.04 -10.04
CA SER A 48 9.65 -3.74 -10.65
C SER A 48 10.74 -2.72 -10.27
N ASP A 49 10.94 -1.71 -11.11
CA ASP A 49 11.88 -0.63 -10.87
C ASP A 49 11.46 0.26 -9.68
N TYR A 50 12.35 1.19 -9.29
CA TYR A 50 12.14 2.07 -8.13
C TYR A 50 10.93 2.99 -8.31
N LEU A 51 10.71 3.52 -9.51
CA LEU A 51 9.66 4.51 -9.75
C LEU A 51 8.27 3.87 -9.75
N SER A 52 8.10 2.77 -10.48
CA SER A 52 6.84 2.03 -10.51
C SER A 52 6.50 1.47 -9.13
N SER A 53 7.48 0.97 -8.39
CA SER A 53 7.30 0.50 -7.00
C SER A 53 6.86 1.62 -6.06
N ALA A 54 7.49 2.80 -6.15
CA ALA A 54 7.14 3.95 -5.32
C ALA A 54 5.71 4.46 -5.60
N ILE A 55 5.34 4.56 -6.88
CA ILE A 55 4.00 4.99 -7.30
C ILE A 55 2.95 3.97 -6.85
N ALA A 56 3.20 2.68 -7.06
CA ALA A 56 2.26 1.61 -6.69
C ALA A 56 2.06 1.52 -5.17
N MET A 57 3.10 1.77 -4.37
CA MET A 57 3.02 1.76 -2.91
C MET A 57 2.18 2.92 -2.38
N SER A 58 2.26 4.09 -2.97
CA SER A 58 1.45 5.25 -2.60
C SER A 58 0.04 5.14 -3.16
N LYS A 59 -0.94 4.83 -2.30
CA LYS A 59 -2.36 4.72 -2.71
C LYS A 59 -2.90 6.01 -3.33
N ASN A 60 -2.43 7.18 -2.86
CA ASN A 60 -2.81 8.46 -3.44
C ASN A 60 -2.26 8.59 -4.87
N MET A 61 -0.96 8.35 -5.08
CA MET A 61 -0.35 8.41 -6.40
C MET A 61 -0.96 7.38 -7.36
N ALA A 62 -1.06 6.12 -6.93
CA ALA A 62 -1.69 5.06 -7.72
C ALA A 62 -3.11 5.43 -8.16
N LYS A 63 -3.91 6.02 -7.24
CA LYS A 63 -5.26 6.48 -7.52
C LYS A 63 -5.29 7.58 -8.59
N GLN A 64 -4.35 8.53 -8.56
CA GLN A 64 -4.24 9.57 -9.60
C GLN A 64 -3.94 8.96 -10.97
N PHE A 65 -3.04 7.96 -11.03
CA PHE A 65 -2.77 7.23 -12.28
C PHE A 65 -3.99 6.45 -12.78
N PHE A 66 -4.74 5.81 -11.89
CA PHE A 66 -5.98 5.12 -12.27
C PHE A 66 -7.00 6.08 -12.87
N ILE A 67 -7.24 7.21 -12.23
CA ILE A 67 -8.17 8.25 -12.71
C ILE A 67 -7.72 8.79 -14.07
N ALA A 68 -6.44 9.16 -14.20
CA ALA A 68 -5.89 9.71 -15.45
C ALA A 68 -5.98 8.75 -16.64
N ASN A 69 -5.99 7.44 -16.38
CA ASN A 69 -6.09 6.39 -17.40
C ASN A 69 -7.49 5.78 -17.52
N GLY A 70 -8.52 6.36 -16.88
CA GLY A 70 -9.91 5.86 -16.95
C GLY A 70 -10.10 4.50 -16.27
N ILE A 71 -9.21 4.09 -15.38
CA ILE A 71 -9.33 2.84 -14.62
C ILE A 71 -10.27 3.08 -13.44
N PRO A 72 -11.34 2.29 -13.29
CA PRO A 72 -12.27 2.45 -12.16
C PRO A 72 -11.54 2.34 -10.81
N THR A 73 -11.77 3.32 -9.95
CA THR A 73 -11.26 3.36 -8.58
C THR A 73 -12.32 3.99 -7.68
N PRO A 74 -12.44 3.60 -6.39
CA PRO A 74 -13.39 4.21 -5.49
C PRO A 74 -13.17 5.72 -5.40
N LYS A 75 -14.25 6.51 -5.31
CA LYS A 75 -14.12 7.95 -5.05
C LYS A 75 -13.43 8.13 -3.71
N GLY A 76 -12.44 9.01 -3.64
CA GLY A 76 -11.68 9.24 -2.42
C GLY A 76 -10.81 10.47 -2.50
N ILE A 77 -10.23 10.82 -1.36
CA ILE A 77 -9.33 11.95 -1.18
C ILE A 77 -8.08 11.51 -0.42
N ALA A 78 -7.00 12.25 -0.60
CA ALA A 78 -5.88 12.22 0.32
C ALA A 78 -6.08 13.30 1.41
N MET A 79 -5.59 13.03 2.62
CA MET A 79 -5.65 13.95 3.76
C MET A 79 -4.34 13.84 4.52
N THR A 80 -3.76 14.98 4.87
CA THR A 80 -2.58 15.05 5.73
C THR A 80 -2.96 15.55 7.13
N LYS A 81 -2.03 15.48 8.09
CA LYS A 81 -2.25 16.07 9.41
C LYS A 81 -2.48 17.58 9.34
N ALA A 82 -1.94 18.27 8.33
CA ALA A 82 -2.03 19.72 8.19
C ALA A 82 -3.42 20.19 7.69
N ASP A 83 -4.08 19.38 6.86
CA ASP A 83 -5.40 19.68 6.30
C ASP A 83 -6.52 18.82 6.90
N ARG A 84 -6.24 18.19 8.04
CA ARG A 84 -7.17 17.33 8.75
C ARG A 84 -8.50 18.02 9.05
N THR A 85 -9.58 17.33 8.76
CA THR A 85 -10.92 17.61 9.27
C THR A 85 -11.51 16.36 9.92
N ASP A 86 -12.12 16.51 11.08
CA ASP A 86 -12.81 15.41 11.79
C ASP A 86 -14.27 15.26 11.35
N ASP A 87 -14.71 16.08 10.40
CA ASP A 87 -16.06 16.09 9.85
C ASP A 87 -16.10 15.42 8.47
N VAL A 88 -16.52 14.16 8.42
CA VAL A 88 -16.62 13.39 7.19
C VAL A 88 -17.57 14.01 6.15
N THR A 89 -18.56 14.78 6.58
CA THR A 89 -19.54 15.39 5.67
C THR A 89 -18.91 16.44 4.75
N LYS A 90 -17.82 17.07 5.19
CA LYS A 90 -17.06 18.04 4.39
C LYS A 90 -16.24 17.42 3.26
N LEU A 91 -16.07 16.11 3.28
CA LEU A 91 -15.25 15.42 2.29
C LEU A 91 -16.02 15.07 1.01
N GLY A 92 -17.34 15.22 1.00
CA GLY A 92 -18.17 14.85 -0.15
C GLY A 92 -18.13 13.34 -0.47
N LEU A 93 -17.82 12.51 0.52
CA LEU A 93 -17.81 11.05 0.45
C LEU A 93 -19.08 10.47 1.08
N LYS A 94 -19.50 9.32 0.59
CA LYS A 94 -20.62 8.57 1.18
C LYS A 94 -20.09 7.60 2.25
N LEU A 95 -20.92 7.38 3.27
CA LEU A 95 -20.70 6.29 4.22
C LEU A 95 -21.36 5.00 3.71
N PRO A 96 -20.81 3.84 3.99
CA PRO A 96 -19.52 3.65 4.67
C PRO A 96 -18.32 4.09 3.83
N CYS A 97 -17.27 4.57 4.50
CA CYS A 97 -16.00 4.89 3.87
C CYS A 97 -14.85 4.14 4.56
N ILE A 98 -13.68 4.09 3.92
CA ILE A 98 -12.47 3.51 4.48
C ILE A 98 -11.48 4.62 4.75
N VAL A 99 -10.89 4.61 5.94
CA VAL A 99 -9.71 5.41 6.32
C VAL A 99 -8.51 4.48 6.36
N LYS A 100 -7.43 4.84 5.66
CA LYS A 100 -6.22 4.01 5.59
C LYS A 100 -4.95 4.83 5.39
N PRO A 101 -3.80 4.38 5.93
CA PRO A 101 -2.49 4.95 5.63
C PRO A 101 -2.20 4.91 4.12
N CYS A 102 -1.55 5.98 3.61
CA CYS A 102 -1.29 6.13 2.18
C CYS A 102 -0.35 5.06 1.63
N CYS A 103 0.76 4.79 2.32
CA CYS A 103 1.80 3.84 1.89
C CYS A 103 1.82 2.53 2.68
N GLY A 104 1.04 2.42 3.76
CA GLY A 104 0.97 1.22 4.60
C GLY A 104 0.41 0.01 3.87
N GLY A 105 0.82 -1.17 4.32
CA GLY A 105 0.37 -2.47 3.82
C GLY A 105 -0.38 -3.30 4.87
N SER A 106 -0.75 -4.53 4.49
CA SER A 106 -1.29 -5.57 5.40
C SER A 106 -2.51 -5.14 6.24
N SER A 107 -3.30 -4.18 5.77
CA SER A 107 -4.47 -3.63 6.47
C SER A 107 -4.17 -2.99 7.84
N ILE A 108 -2.91 -2.64 8.12
CA ILE A 108 -2.53 -1.94 9.34
C ILE A 108 -3.05 -0.50 9.27
N GLY A 109 -3.70 -0.03 10.34
CA GLY A 109 -4.28 1.32 10.42
C GLY A 109 -5.51 1.52 9.51
N VAL A 110 -6.08 0.45 8.94
CA VAL A 110 -7.26 0.51 8.07
C VAL A 110 -8.53 0.37 8.91
N THR A 111 -9.45 1.32 8.75
CA THR A 111 -10.74 1.33 9.45
C THR A 111 -11.89 1.57 8.47
N ILE A 112 -12.92 0.72 8.53
CA ILE A 112 -14.19 0.96 7.84
C ILE A 112 -15.06 1.80 8.76
N VAL A 113 -15.38 3.01 8.34
CA VAL A 113 -16.24 3.97 9.06
C VAL A 113 -17.65 3.84 8.53
N ARG A 114 -18.57 3.42 9.38
CA ARG A 114 -19.99 3.24 9.03
C ARG A 114 -20.85 4.41 9.51
N ASP A 115 -20.42 5.05 10.59
CA ASP A 115 -21.08 6.20 11.21
C ASP A 115 -20.12 7.37 11.31
N ALA A 116 -20.61 8.59 11.15
CA ALA A 116 -19.82 9.81 11.26
C ALA A 116 -19.13 9.96 12.63
N ALA A 117 -19.72 9.42 13.69
CA ALA A 117 -19.14 9.43 15.03
C ALA A 117 -17.83 8.60 15.13
N GLU A 118 -17.66 7.59 14.28
CA GLU A 118 -16.45 6.75 14.25
C GLU A 118 -15.28 7.43 13.53
N PHE A 119 -15.57 8.46 12.70
CA PHE A 119 -14.58 9.01 11.76
C PHE A 119 -13.35 9.59 12.44
N LYS A 120 -13.55 10.37 13.51
CA LYS A 120 -12.44 10.95 14.27
C LYS A 120 -11.51 9.88 14.83
N ALA A 121 -12.06 8.82 15.43
CA ALA A 121 -11.27 7.73 15.99
C ALA A 121 -10.49 6.96 14.91
N ALA A 122 -11.09 6.77 13.73
CA ALA A 122 -10.44 6.16 12.59
C ALA A 122 -9.23 6.99 12.09
N LEU A 123 -9.38 8.33 12.02
CA LEU A 123 -8.27 9.23 11.71
C LEU A 123 -7.16 9.17 12.76
N ASP A 124 -7.53 9.24 14.05
CA ASP A 124 -6.58 9.17 15.16
C ASP A 124 -5.75 7.87 15.11
N GLU A 125 -6.39 6.75 14.75
CA GLU A 125 -5.69 5.48 14.60
C GLU A 125 -4.75 5.48 13.38
N ALA A 126 -5.26 5.86 12.20
CA ALA A 126 -4.48 5.82 10.96
C ALA A 126 -3.28 6.79 10.98
N PHE A 127 -3.44 7.98 11.57
CA PHE A 127 -2.36 8.97 11.73
C PHE A 127 -1.26 8.57 12.73
N LYS A 128 -1.41 7.48 13.48
CA LYS A 128 -0.29 6.90 14.25
C LYS A 128 0.76 6.27 13.35
N TRP A 129 0.34 5.81 12.17
CA TRP A 129 1.17 5.06 11.24
C TRP A 129 1.80 5.94 10.16
N GLU A 130 1.06 6.91 9.62
CA GLU A 130 1.54 7.78 8.55
C GLU A 130 1.01 9.20 8.68
N ASN A 131 1.69 10.16 8.02
CA ASN A 131 1.27 11.55 7.99
C ASN A 131 0.28 11.85 6.86
N GLU A 132 0.13 10.94 5.90
CA GLU A 132 -0.80 11.04 4.79
C GLU A 132 -1.73 9.83 4.79
N LEU A 133 -3.02 10.08 4.67
CA LEU A 133 -4.06 9.07 4.62
C LEU A 133 -4.81 9.13 3.29
N VAL A 134 -5.41 8.02 2.91
CA VAL A 134 -6.44 7.97 1.87
C VAL A 134 -7.77 7.63 2.55
N ILE A 135 -8.78 8.46 2.28
CA ILE A 135 -10.17 8.24 2.69
C ILE A 135 -10.98 8.03 1.42
N GLU A 136 -11.66 6.89 1.31
CA GLU A 136 -12.41 6.56 0.09
C GLU A 136 -13.72 5.83 0.40
N GLU A 137 -14.65 5.85 -0.54
CA GLU A 137 -15.90 5.11 -0.44
C GLU A 137 -15.61 3.61 -0.31
N PHE A 138 -16.35 2.95 0.60
CA PHE A 138 -16.25 1.49 0.75
C PHE A 138 -16.96 0.80 -0.41
N VAL A 139 -16.24 -0.04 -1.12
CA VAL A 139 -16.79 -0.90 -2.17
C VAL A 139 -16.95 -2.29 -1.62
N GLN A 140 -18.19 -2.77 -1.57
CA GLN A 140 -18.49 -4.15 -1.19
C GLN A 140 -18.46 -5.04 -2.44
N GLY A 141 -17.77 -6.18 -2.35
CA GLY A 141 -17.68 -7.12 -3.45
C GLY A 141 -16.69 -8.25 -3.18
N ARG A 142 -16.46 -9.04 -4.22
CA ARG A 142 -15.42 -10.08 -4.22
C ARG A 142 -14.06 -9.42 -4.45
N GLU A 143 -13.03 -9.91 -3.76
CA GLU A 143 -11.67 -9.41 -3.92
C GLU A 143 -10.86 -10.33 -4.83
N PHE A 144 -10.06 -9.75 -5.71
CA PHE A 144 -9.23 -10.48 -6.66
C PHE A 144 -7.82 -9.93 -6.69
N SER A 145 -6.87 -10.82 -6.98
CA SER A 145 -5.49 -10.47 -7.30
C SER A 145 -5.16 -10.94 -8.70
N VAL A 146 -4.51 -10.08 -9.47
CA VAL A 146 -4.03 -10.41 -10.82
C VAL A 146 -2.56 -10.03 -10.91
N GLY A 147 -1.70 -11.04 -10.97
CA GLY A 147 -0.27 -10.82 -11.20
C GLY A 147 -0.01 -10.40 -12.65
N VAL A 148 1.03 -9.62 -12.86
CA VAL A 148 1.52 -9.27 -14.20
C VAL A 148 2.99 -9.66 -14.29
N LEU A 149 3.34 -10.43 -15.32
CA LEU A 149 4.71 -10.83 -15.60
C LEU A 149 5.04 -10.48 -17.05
N GLU A 150 6.11 -9.72 -17.25
CA GLU A 150 6.55 -9.27 -18.58
C GLU A 150 5.42 -8.63 -19.43
N GLY A 151 4.60 -7.81 -18.79
CA GLY A 151 3.46 -7.13 -19.42
C GLY A 151 2.24 -8.01 -19.70
N LYS A 152 2.25 -9.28 -19.29
CA LYS A 152 1.12 -10.22 -19.46
C LYS A 152 0.42 -10.47 -18.14
N ALA A 153 -0.91 -10.30 -18.13
CA ALA A 153 -1.74 -10.65 -16.99
C ALA A 153 -1.73 -12.18 -16.79
N LEU A 154 -1.49 -12.59 -15.55
CA LEU A 154 -1.62 -13.98 -15.12
C LEU A 154 -3.07 -14.33 -14.76
N PRO A 155 -3.40 -15.62 -14.55
CA PRO A 155 -4.73 -16.01 -14.13
C PRO A 155 -5.21 -15.27 -12.89
N ILE A 156 -6.50 -14.92 -12.88
CA ILE A 156 -7.14 -14.19 -11.77
C ILE A 156 -7.26 -15.13 -10.57
N ILE A 157 -6.86 -14.63 -9.41
CA ILE A 157 -6.96 -15.34 -8.12
C ILE A 157 -8.01 -14.62 -7.27
N GLU A 158 -9.05 -15.32 -6.84
CA GLU A 158 -10.00 -14.78 -5.87
C GLU A 158 -9.44 -14.88 -4.45
N ILE A 159 -9.56 -13.78 -3.70
CA ILE A 159 -9.20 -13.70 -2.29
C ILE A 159 -10.50 -13.83 -1.50
N ALA A 160 -10.77 -15.03 -0.96
CA ALA A 160 -11.96 -15.32 -0.20
C ALA A 160 -11.62 -15.52 1.28
N PRO A 161 -11.74 -14.49 2.14
CA PRO A 161 -11.51 -14.63 3.57
C PRO A 161 -12.56 -15.58 4.17
N LYS A 162 -12.15 -16.46 5.08
CA LYS A 162 -13.08 -17.43 5.74
C LYS A 162 -14.15 -16.72 6.58
N GLN A 163 -13.84 -15.52 7.11
CA GLN A 163 -14.76 -14.71 7.91
C GLN A 163 -14.45 -13.22 7.74
N GLY A 164 -15.50 -12.42 7.53
CA GLY A 164 -15.43 -10.95 7.57
C GLY A 164 -14.55 -10.31 6.51
N PHE A 165 -13.86 -9.25 6.89
CA PHE A 165 -12.96 -8.48 6.04
C PHE A 165 -11.57 -9.12 5.99
N TYR A 166 -10.85 -8.98 4.87
CA TYR A 166 -9.48 -9.50 4.70
C TYR A 166 -8.48 -8.63 5.47
N ASP A 167 -8.59 -8.68 6.81
CA ASP A 167 -7.74 -7.97 7.76
C ASP A 167 -6.40 -8.68 7.98
N TYR A 168 -5.56 -8.08 8.82
CA TYR A 168 -4.25 -8.63 9.20
C TYR A 168 -4.35 -10.07 9.76
N LYS A 169 -5.39 -10.35 10.58
CA LYS A 169 -5.58 -11.68 11.17
C LYS A 169 -5.91 -12.73 10.12
N ASN A 170 -6.77 -12.36 9.14
CA ASN A 170 -7.13 -13.27 8.05
C ASN A 170 -5.98 -13.49 7.05
N LYS A 171 -5.03 -12.55 6.96
CA LYS A 171 -3.85 -12.66 6.10
C LYS A 171 -2.78 -13.60 6.65
N TYR A 172 -2.57 -13.61 7.97
CA TYR A 172 -1.43 -14.25 8.60
C TYR A 172 -1.78 -15.31 9.66
N LYS A 173 -3.06 -15.62 9.85
CA LYS A 173 -3.46 -16.73 10.72
C LYS A 173 -3.07 -18.05 10.04
N ALA A 174 -2.24 -18.83 10.70
CA ALA A 174 -2.03 -20.21 10.32
C ALA A 174 -3.38 -20.94 10.29
N GLY A 175 -3.65 -21.61 9.18
CA GLY A 175 -4.89 -22.35 8.95
C GLY A 175 -5.02 -23.58 9.84
#